data_c2a97c04933b25e0957a30eeffc166f2
#
_entry.id   c2a97c04933b25e0957a30eeffc166f2
#
_cell.length_a   1.000
_cell.length_b   1.000
_cell.length_c   1.000
_cell.angle_alpha   90.00
_cell.angle_beta   90.00
_cell.angle_gamma   90.00
#
_symmetry.space_group_name_H-M   'P 1'
#
loop_
_entity.id
_entity.type
_entity.pdbx_description
1 polymer ?
#
loop_
_entity_poly.entity_id
_entity_poly.type
_entity_poly.pdbx_seq_one_letter_code
_entity_poly.pdbx_strand_id
1 'polypeptide(L)'
;ANSKKGVILAIVAGLLMSTFYRFVVKGMDIDNFEQPAAGMLTPYSAIFIFSIGVLLSNFIFNTFVMKKPFVGEPVSYSEYFKGSFSTHLVGILGGMIWCLGTAFSYIAAGKAGAAVSYALGQGAPMIAAFWGVFIWKEFKGADRKTGYLLALMFALFIIGLGIIVVAGN
;
A
#
# COMPACT_ATOMS: atom_id res chain seq x y z
N ALA A 1 -13.30 23.05 -1.66
CA ALA A 1 -14.14 21.93 -2.13
C ALA A 1 -13.33 20.63 -2.32
N ASN A 2 -12.06 20.69 -2.72
CA ASN A 2 -11.23 19.50 -2.99
C ASN A 2 -10.78 18.77 -1.71
N SER A 3 -10.58 19.47 -0.60
CA SER A 3 -10.13 18.88 0.67
C SER A 3 -11.14 17.85 1.23
N LYS A 4 -12.42 18.16 1.22
CA LYS A 4 -13.47 17.23 1.70
C LYS A 4 -13.55 15.95 0.88
N LYS A 5 -13.45 16.06 -0.46
CA LYS A 5 -13.42 14.89 -1.35
C LYS A 5 -12.19 14.01 -1.07
N GLY A 6 -11.01 14.62 -0.89
CA GLY A 6 -9.79 13.90 -0.55
C GLY A 6 -9.91 13.13 0.76
N VAL A 7 -10.47 13.75 1.80
CA VAL A 7 -10.70 13.09 3.10
C VAL A 7 -11.66 11.90 2.96
N ILE A 8 -12.78 12.07 2.27
CA ILE A 8 -13.74 10.97 2.03
C ILE A 8 -13.07 9.81 1.29
N LEU A 9 -12.31 10.11 0.22
CA LEU A 9 -11.59 9.09 -0.53
C LEU A 9 -10.56 8.36 0.34
N ALA A 10 -9.83 9.09 1.18
CA ALA A 10 -8.86 8.50 2.11
C ALA A 10 -9.53 7.57 3.14
N ILE A 11 -10.68 7.96 3.69
CA ILE A 11 -11.45 7.12 4.62
C ILE A 11 -11.94 5.85 3.92
N VAL A 12 -12.55 5.97 2.73
CA VAL A 12 -13.03 4.81 1.97
C VAL A 12 -11.87 3.88 1.61
N ALA A 13 -10.76 4.42 1.11
CA ALA A 13 -9.57 3.63 0.79
C ALA A 13 -9.00 2.94 2.03
N GLY A 14 -8.93 3.62 3.17
CA GLY A 14 -8.47 3.05 4.44
C GLY A 14 -9.36 1.89 4.91
N LEU A 15 -10.67 2.02 4.82
CA LEU A 15 -11.61 0.94 5.16
C LEU A 15 -11.44 -0.27 4.24
N LEU A 16 -11.29 -0.07 2.94
CA LEU A 16 -11.03 -1.16 1.99
C LEU A 16 -9.68 -1.82 2.27
N MET A 17 -8.63 -1.03 2.51
CA MET A 17 -7.30 -1.54 2.84
C MET A 17 -7.26 -2.32 4.15
N SER A 18 -8.09 -1.98 5.14
CA SER A 18 -8.13 -2.69 6.41
C SER A 18 -8.69 -4.11 6.32
N THR A 19 -9.41 -4.42 5.25
CA THR A 19 -10.12 -5.70 5.10
C THR A 19 -9.43 -6.69 4.17
N PHE A 20 -8.72 -6.22 3.13
CA PHE A 20 -8.23 -7.11 2.07
C PHE A 20 -7.24 -8.16 2.57
N TYR A 21 -6.31 -7.78 3.45
CA TYR A 21 -5.27 -8.70 3.94
C TYR A 21 -5.87 -9.89 4.70
N ARG A 22 -6.95 -9.65 5.45
CA ARG A 22 -7.68 -10.72 6.12
C ARG A 22 -8.21 -11.78 5.14
N PHE A 23 -8.71 -11.35 3.98
CA PHE A 23 -9.18 -12.29 2.95
C PHE A 23 -8.04 -13.07 2.32
N VAL A 24 -6.91 -12.42 2.07
CA VAL A 24 -5.72 -13.09 1.54
C VAL A 24 -5.20 -14.14 2.52
N VAL A 25 -5.00 -13.79 3.78
CA VAL A 25 -4.53 -14.71 4.82
C VAL A 25 -5.48 -15.88 5.01
N LYS A 26 -6.79 -15.64 4.93
CA LYS A 26 -7.80 -16.70 5.04
C LYS A 26 -7.72 -17.73 3.91
N GLY A 27 -7.17 -17.35 2.77
CA GLY A 27 -6.93 -18.24 1.63
C GLY A 27 -5.57 -18.93 1.65
N MET A 28 -4.68 -18.60 2.59
CA MET A 28 -3.34 -19.17 2.71
C MET A 28 -3.25 -20.15 3.89
N ASP A 29 -2.49 -21.24 3.71
CA ASP A 29 -1.99 -22.03 4.82
C ASP A 29 -0.69 -21.40 5.32
N ILE A 30 -0.81 -20.53 6.33
CA ILE A 30 0.32 -19.77 6.88
C ILE A 30 1.22 -20.60 7.80
N ASP A 31 0.73 -21.73 8.31
CA ASP A 31 1.44 -22.59 9.25
C ASP A 31 2.26 -23.66 8.51
N ASN A 32 1.80 -24.08 7.32
CA ASN A 32 2.43 -25.14 6.54
C ASN A 32 2.48 -24.79 5.04
N PHE A 33 3.26 -23.77 4.68
CA PHE A 33 3.33 -23.30 3.30
C PHE A 33 4.15 -24.19 2.35
N GLU A 34 4.89 -25.19 2.87
CA GLU A 34 5.58 -26.18 2.04
C GLU A 34 4.61 -27.25 1.51
N GLN A 35 3.64 -27.65 2.33
CA GLN A 35 2.61 -28.63 1.97
C GLN A 35 1.24 -28.13 2.47
N PRO A 36 0.67 -27.13 1.80
CA PRO A 36 -0.57 -26.51 2.26
C PRO A 36 -1.74 -27.51 2.20
N ALA A 37 -2.69 -27.34 3.11
CA ALA A 37 -3.93 -28.14 3.10
C ALA A 37 -4.67 -28.00 1.77
N ALA A 38 -5.43 -29.02 1.42
CA ALA A 38 -6.19 -29.03 0.15
C ALA A 38 -7.11 -27.81 0.03
N GLY A 39 -6.97 -27.08 -1.08
CA GLY A 39 -7.73 -25.85 -1.34
C GLY A 39 -7.13 -24.57 -0.74
N MET A 40 -6.02 -24.67 0.01
CA MET A 40 -5.31 -23.49 0.52
C MET A 40 -4.14 -23.12 -0.39
N LEU A 41 -3.75 -21.83 -0.34
CA LEU A 41 -2.65 -21.29 -1.12
C LEU A 41 -1.38 -21.23 -0.27
N THR A 42 -0.23 -21.38 -0.93
CA THR A 42 1.05 -20.97 -0.34
C THR A 42 1.19 -19.44 -0.43
N PRO A 43 2.07 -18.80 0.36
CA PRO A 43 2.39 -17.38 0.19
C PRO A 43 2.79 -17.02 -1.25
N TYR A 44 3.51 -17.91 -1.94
CA TYR A 44 3.97 -17.71 -3.32
C TYR A 44 2.82 -17.73 -4.34
N SER A 45 1.92 -18.70 -4.23
CA SER A 45 0.74 -18.76 -5.09
C SER A 45 -0.26 -17.66 -4.76
N ALA A 46 -0.37 -17.28 -3.49
CA ALA A 46 -1.23 -16.18 -3.06
C ALA A 46 -0.78 -14.83 -3.66
N ILE A 47 0.53 -14.49 -3.61
CA ILE A 47 1.02 -13.25 -4.21
C ILE A 47 0.86 -13.26 -5.74
N PHE A 48 1.03 -14.40 -6.39
CA PHE A 48 0.83 -14.52 -7.83
C PHE A 48 -0.62 -14.26 -8.22
N ILE A 49 -1.58 -14.94 -7.58
CA ILE A 49 -3.02 -14.76 -7.85
C ILE A 49 -3.46 -13.34 -7.48
N PHE A 50 -2.98 -12.79 -6.37
CA PHE A 50 -3.25 -11.42 -5.97
C PHE A 50 -2.75 -10.42 -7.02
N SER A 51 -1.53 -10.61 -7.55
CA SER A 51 -0.96 -9.75 -8.59
C SER A 51 -1.76 -9.78 -9.88
N ILE A 52 -2.28 -10.95 -10.28
CA ILE A 52 -3.20 -11.07 -11.41
C ILE A 52 -4.50 -10.30 -11.13
N GLY A 53 -5.06 -10.43 -9.94
CA GLY A 53 -6.24 -9.67 -9.53
C GLY A 53 -6.02 -8.16 -9.58
N VAL A 54 -4.87 -7.66 -9.10
CA VAL A 54 -4.48 -6.26 -9.21
C VAL A 54 -4.37 -5.82 -10.67
N LEU A 55 -3.72 -6.61 -11.52
CA LEU A 55 -3.57 -6.31 -12.94
C LEU A 55 -4.93 -6.20 -13.63
N LEU A 56 -5.81 -7.18 -13.44
CA LEU A 56 -7.14 -7.20 -14.07
C LEU A 56 -8.03 -6.06 -13.56
N SER A 57 -8.04 -5.82 -12.26
CA SER A 57 -8.81 -4.74 -11.65
C SER A 57 -8.35 -3.36 -12.14
N ASN A 58 -7.08 -3.21 -12.44
CA ASN A 58 -6.49 -1.98 -12.95
C ASN A 58 -7.12 -1.55 -14.28
N PHE A 59 -7.36 -2.48 -15.20
CA PHE A 59 -8.05 -2.17 -16.46
C PHE A 59 -9.47 -1.65 -16.25
N ILE A 60 -10.17 -2.10 -15.22
CA ILE A 60 -11.52 -1.66 -14.91
C ILE A 60 -11.49 -0.31 -14.19
N PHE A 61 -10.83 -0.26 -13.02
CA PHE A 61 -10.87 0.92 -12.14
C PHE A 61 -10.10 2.10 -12.72
N ASN A 62 -8.91 1.88 -13.26
CA ASN A 62 -8.14 2.98 -13.84
C ASN A 62 -8.81 3.52 -15.12
N THR A 63 -9.43 2.69 -15.94
CA THR A 63 -10.20 3.18 -17.08
C THR A 63 -11.33 4.10 -16.64
N PHE A 64 -12.03 3.73 -15.56
CA PHE A 64 -13.09 4.57 -15.02
C PHE A 64 -12.53 5.90 -14.48
N VAL A 65 -11.44 5.84 -13.68
CA VAL A 65 -10.81 7.03 -13.08
C VAL A 65 -10.18 7.92 -14.15
N MET A 66 -9.58 7.37 -15.18
CA MET A 66 -9.02 8.13 -16.30
C MET A 66 -10.12 8.90 -17.06
N LYS A 67 -11.28 8.27 -17.28
CA LYS A 67 -12.42 8.93 -17.97
C LYS A 67 -13.16 9.93 -17.09
N LYS A 68 -13.23 9.68 -15.77
CA LYS A 68 -13.93 10.52 -14.79
C LYS A 68 -13.04 10.74 -13.56
N PRO A 69 -11.98 11.55 -13.69
CA PRO A 69 -11.04 11.76 -12.59
C PRO A 69 -11.73 12.49 -11.42
N PHE A 70 -11.29 12.21 -10.22
CA PHE A 70 -11.75 12.93 -9.02
C PHE A 70 -11.23 14.37 -9.00
N VAL A 71 -10.04 14.60 -9.57
CA VAL A 71 -9.35 15.88 -9.71
C VAL A 71 -8.58 15.88 -11.03
N GLY A 72 -8.53 17.00 -11.72
CA GLY A 72 -7.84 17.18 -12.99
C GLY A 72 -8.72 16.87 -14.20
N GLU A 73 -8.11 16.83 -15.36
CA GLU A 73 -8.75 16.57 -16.64
C GLU A 73 -8.76 15.07 -16.98
N PRO A 74 -9.74 14.57 -17.73
CA PRO A 74 -9.74 13.21 -18.22
C PRO A 74 -8.52 12.90 -19.09
N VAL A 75 -7.97 11.70 -18.93
CA VAL A 75 -6.80 11.23 -19.68
C VAL A 75 -7.17 10.01 -20.50
N SER A 76 -6.73 9.95 -21.76
CA SER A 76 -6.92 8.80 -22.63
C SER A 76 -5.77 7.80 -22.52
N TYR A 77 -6.01 6.55 -22.91
CA TYR A 77 -4.93 5.55 -23.03
C TYR A 77 -3.85 5.98 -24.03
N SER A 78 -4.23 6.68 -25.11
CA SER A 78 -3.28 7.22 -26.08
C SER A 78 -2.30 8.20 -25.43
N GLU A 79 -2.79 9.07 -24.55
CA GLU A 79 -1.95 10.01 -23.79
C GLU A 79 -1.07 9.30 -22.78
N TYR A 80 -1.60 8.27 -22.09
CA TYR A 80 -0.81 7.45 -21.19
C TYR A 80 0.38 6.80 -21.91
N PHE A 81 0.16 6.19 -23.07
CA PHE A 81 1.22 5.53 -23.85
C PHE A 81 2.20 6.48 -24.54
N LYS A 82 1.89 7.77 -24.64
CA LYS A 82 2.85 8.82 -25.08
C LYS A 82 3.89 9.18 -24.00
N GLY A 83 3.71 8.69 -22.77
CA GLY A 83 4.68 8.86 -21.70
C GLY A 83 6.06 8.35 -22.08
N SER A 84 7.13 8.95 -21.56
CA SER A 84 8.49 8.49 -21.85
C SER A 84 8.72 7.08 -21.30
N PHE A 85 9.57 6.30 -21.97
CA PHE A 85 9.97 4.96 -21.49
C PHE A 85 10.52 5.01 -20.07
N SER A 86 11.29 6.03 -19.74
CA SER A 86 11.82 6.24 -18.38
C SER A 86 10.72 6.37 -17.33
N THR A 87 9.64 7.09 -17.64
CA THR A 87 8.50 7.25 -16.74
C THR A 87 7.80 5.91 -16.48
N HIS A 88 7.58 5.13 -17.54
CA HIS A 88 6.99 3.79 -17.42
C HIS A 88 7.90 2.83 -16.65
N LEU A 89 9.21 2.90 -16.89
CA LEU A 89 10.20 2.06 -16.19
C LEU A 89 10.21 2.35 -14.67
N VAL A 90 10.15 3.61 -14.27
CA VAL A 90 10.04 3.97 -12.84
C VAL A 90 8.76 3.41 -12.22
N GLY A 91 7.64 3.45 -12.94
CA GLY A 91 6.39 2.84 -12.48
C GLY A 91 6.51 1.32 -12.32
N ILE A 92 7.12 0.63 -13.28
CA ILE A 92 7.38 -0.82 -13.23
C ILE A 92 8.27 -1.16 -12.03
N LEU A 93 9.37 -0.44 -11.84
CA LEU A 93 10.28 -0.64 -10.70
C LEU A 93 9.57 -0.44 -9.36
N GLY A 94 8.75 0.60 -9.25
CA GLY A 94 7.92 0.83 -8.05
C GLY A 94 6.98 -0.33 -7.78
N GLY A 95 6.33 -0.85 -8.82
CA GLY A 95 5.45 -2.03 -8.73
C GLY A 95 6.20 -3.30 -8.31
N MET A 96 7.41 -3.53 -8.84
CA MET A 96 8.25 -4.66 -8.46
C MET A 96 8.68 -4.59 -6.98
N ILE A 97 9.10 -3.42 -6.50
CA ILE A 97 9.49 -3.22 -5.10
C ILE A 97 8.29 -3.45 -4.18
N TRP A 98 7.13 -2.92 -4.54
CA TRP A 98 5.90 -3.11 -3.78
C TRP A 98 5.47 -4.59 -3.73
N CYS A 99 5.53 -5.29 -4.86
CA CYS A 99 5.20 -6.72 -4.95
C CYS A 99 6.14 -7.56 -4.09
N LEU A 100 7.44 -7.27 -4.12
CA LEU A 100 8.45 -7.95 -3.29
C LEU A 100 8.18 -7.74 -1.79
N GLY A 101 7.89 -6.52 -1.36
CA GLY A 101 7.52 -6.21 0.02
C GLY A 101 6.25 -6.94 0.46
N THR A 102 5.25 -7.02 -0.42
CA THR A 102 4.00 -7.76 -0.16
C THR A 102 4.24 -9.27 -0.07
N ALA A 103 5.10 -9.82 -0.93
CA ALA A 103 5.48 -11.24 -0.87
C ALA A 103 6.18 -11.57 0.46
N PHE A 104 7.10 -10.73 0.91
CA PHE A 104 7.73 -10.92 2.23
C PHE A 104 6.74 -10.84 3.39
N SER A 105 5.74 -9.96 3.30
CA SER A 105 4.67 -9.89 4.29
C SER A 105 3.85 -11.19 4.35
N TYR A 106 3.54 -11.79 3.21
CA TYR A 106 2.81 -13.07 3.17
C TYR A 106 3.64 -14.23 3.73
N ILE A 107 4.94 -14.29 3.40
CA ILE A 107 5.86 -15.30 3.93
C ILE A 107 6.04 -15.13 5.45
N ALA A 108 6.17 -13.90 5.93
CA ALA A 108 6.36 -13.61 7.34
C ALA A 108 5.12 -13.89 8.19
N ALA A 109 3.92 -13.94 7.59
CA ALA A 109 2.66 -14.16 8.30
C ALA A 109 2.65 -15.45 9.11
N GLY A 110 3.31 -16.51 8.62
CA GLY A 110 3.40 -17.79 9.33
C GLY A 110 4.26 -17.77 10.59
N LYS A 111 5.28 -16.87 10.67
CA LYS A 111 6.18 -16.77 11.83
C LYS A 111 5.84 -15.63 12.77
N ALA A 112 5.51 -14.47 12.23
CA ALA A 112 5.22 -13.28 13.02
C ALA A 112 3.72 -13.10 13.33
N GLY A 113 2.88 -13.94 12.75
CA GLY A 113 1.45 -13.74 12.74
C GLY A 113 1.00 -12.72 11.68
N ALA A 114 -0.20 -12.89 11.17
CA ALA A 114 -0.74 -12.07 10.09
C ALA A 114 -0.85 -10.57 10.46
N ALA A 115 -1.26 -10.28 11.68
CA ALA A 115 -1.43 -8.90 12.17
C ALA A 115 -0.10 -8.16 12.23
N VAL A 116 0.93 -8.76 12.83
CA VAL A 116 2.26 -8.17 12.99
C VAL A 116 2.93 -8.00 11.62
N SER A 117 2.89 -9.03 10.80
CA SER A 117 3.47 -9.00 9.46
C SER A 117 2.88 -7.88 8.59
N TYR A 118 1.55 -7.75 8.58
CA TYR A 118 0.88 -6.68 7.85
C TYR A 118 1.20 -5.29 8.42
N ALA A 119 1.18 -5.15 9.74
CA ALA A 119 1.42 -3.87 10.40
C ALA A 119 2.85 -3.35 10.15
N LEU A 120 3.86 -4.22 10.15
CA LEU A 120 5.22 -3.83 9.80
C LEU A 120 5.32 -3.35 8.34
N GLY A 121 4.58 -3.97 7.42
CA GLY A 121 4.45 -3.50 6.04
C GLY A 121 3.86 -2.09 5.93
N GLN A 122 3.00 -1.69 6.88
CA GLN A 122 2.45 -0.33 6.94
C GLN A 122 3.48 0.72 7.41
N GLY A 123 4.68 0.34 7.77
CA GLY A 123 5.80 1.28 7.96
C GLY A 123 6.23 2.00 6.67
N ALA A 124 5.93 1.46 5.50
CA ALA A 124 6.27 2.08 4.21
C ALA A 124 5.71 3.51 4.03
N PRO A 125 4.44 3.83 4.34
CA PRO A 125 3.94 5.21 4.32
C PRO A 125 4.70 6.16 5.23
N MET A 126 5.17 5.69 6.38
CA MET A 126 6.00 6.50 7.29
C MET A 126 7.36 6.83 6.65
N ILE A 127 7.99 5.86 5.99
CA ILE A 127 9.25 6.08 5.26
C ILE A 127 9.02 7.06 4.10
N ALA A 128 7.93 6.91 3.35
CA ALA A 128 7.57 7.83 2.27
C ALA A 128 7.34 9.26 2.80
N ALA A 129 6.63 9.41 3.91
CA ALA A 129 6.44 10.72 4.56
C ALA A 129 7.77 11.31 5.05
N PHE A 130 8.65 10.49 5.63
CA PHE A 130 10.00 10.91 6.02
C PHE A 130 10.78 11.44 4.81
N TRP A 131 10.72 10.73 3.69
CA TRP A 131 11.37 11.14 2.44
C TRP A 131 10.84 12.48 1.93
N GLY A 132 9.50 12.66 1.89
CA GLY A 132 8.86 13.92 1.52
C GLY A 132 9.27 15.09 2.40
N VAL A 133 9.26 14.87 3.73
CA VAL A 133 9.58 15.94 4.69
C VAL A 133 11.07 16.31 4.69
N PHE A 134 11.98 15.32 4.74
CA PHE A 134 13.39 15.59 4.99
C PHE A 134 14.25 15.63 3.72
N ILE A 135 13.95 14.81 2.72
CA ILE A 135 14.74 14.73 1.49
C ILE A 135 14.20 15.73 0.46
N TRP A 136 12.93 15.65 0.13
CA TRP A 136 12.32 16.57 -0.84
C TRP A 136 11.96 17.93 -0.25
N LYS A 137 11.94 18.05 1.08
CA LYS A 137 11.65 19.29 1.81
C LYS A 137 10.32 19.93 1.39
N GLU A 138 9.30 19.10 1.16
CA GLU A 138 7.97 19.54 0.70
C GLU A 138 7.31 20.57 1.63
N PHE A 139 7.65 20.55 2.92
CA PHE A 139 7.15 21.47 3.93
C PHE A 139 8.11 22.62 4.26
N LYS A 140 9.10 22.87 3.37
CA LYS A 140 10.03 24.00 3.56
C LYS A 140 9.28 25.33 3.54
N GLY A 141 9.36 26.08 4.63
CA GLY A 141 8.64 27.35 4.79
C GLY A 141 7.22 27.24 5.33
N ALA A 142 6.77 26.02 5.66
CA ALA A 142 5.51 25.82 6.38
C ALA A 142 5.54 26.44 7.78
N ASP A 143 4.38 26.74 8.33
CA ASP A 143 4.24 27.32 9.66
C ASP A 143 4.67 26.34 10.78
N ARG A 144 4.90 26.89 11.96
CA ARG A 144 5.31 26.13 13.14
C ARG A 144 4.33 25.03 13.53
N LYS A 145 3.03 25.28 13.29
CA LYS A 145 1.96 24.33 13.58
C LYS A 145 2.07 23.09 12.69
N THR A 146 2.37 23.27 11.41
CA THR A 146 2.61 22.16 10.48
C THR A 146 3.80 21.30 10.92
N GLY A 147 4.91 21.93 11.33
CA GLY A 147 6.07 21.20 11.88
C GLY A 147 5.72 20.36 13.11
N TYR A 148 4.94 20.92 14.03
CA TYR A 148 4.48 20.19 15.21
C TYR A 148 3.58 19.00 14.84
N LEU A 149 2.65 19.19 13.91
CA LEU A 149 1.76 18.11 13.45
C LEU A 149 2.53 16.98 12.77
N LEU A 150 3.55 17.30 11.98
CA LEU A 150 4.43 16.29 11.37
C LEU A 150 5.19 15.50 12.43
N ALA A 151 5.76 16.17 13.43
CA ALA A 151 6.45 15.48 14.53
C ALA A 151 5.51 14.57 15.31
N LEU A 152 4.29 15.03 15.60
CA LEU A 152 3.26 14.25 16.27
C LEU A 152 2.85 13.04 15.42
N MET A 153 2.67 13.22 14.11
CA MET A 153 2.37 12.15 13.18
C MET A 153 3.44 11.05 13.22
N PHE A 154 4.73 11.40 13.14
CA PHE A 154 5.82 10.42 13.21
C PHE A 154 5.87 9.71 14.55
N ALA A 155 5.70 10.45 15.66
CA ALA A 155 5.69 9.86 17.00
C ALA A 155 4.55 8.85 17.15
N LEU A 156 3.32 9.20 16.75
CA LEU A 156 2.17 8.31 16.81
C LEU A 156 2.33 7.10 15.92
N PHE A 157 2.96 7.24 14.75
CA PHE A 157 3.22 6.13 13.85
C PHE A 157 4.20 5.11 14.47
N ILE A 158 5.31 5.60 15.03
CA ILE A 158 6.31 4.75 15.69
C ILE A 158 5.71 4.05 16.91
N ILE A 159 4.97 4.77 17.74
CA ILE A 159 4.29 4.21 18.92
C ILE A 159 3.29 3.13 18.48
N GLY A 160 2.47 3.42 17.46
CA GLY A 160 1.47 2.46 16.95
C GLY A 160 2.10 1.17 16.44
N LEU A 161 3.16 1.27 15.63
CA LEU A 161 3.91 0.10 15.17
C LEU A 161 4.52 -0.69 16.33
N GLY A 162 5.11 0.01 17.31
CA GLY A 162 5.68 -0.61 18.51
C GLY A 162 4.64 -1.38 19.33
N ILE A 163 3.46 -0.80 19.55
CA ILE A 163 2.36 -1.47 20.28
C ILE A 163 1.93 -2.75 19.55
N ILE A 164 1.80 -2.72 18.21
CA ILE A 164 1.39 -3.90 17.44
C ILE A 164 2.43 -5.01 17.55
N VAL A 165 3.72 -4.69 17.49
CA VAL A 165 4.79 -5.68 17.65
C VAL A 165 4.74 -6.30 19.04
N VAL A 166 4.56 -5.50 20.10
CA VAL A 166 4.47 -6.00 21.48
C VAL A 166 3.20 -6.84 21.69
N ALA A 167 2.09 -6.46 21.09
CA ALA A 167 0.83 -7.21 21.22
C ALA A 167 0.80 -8.52 20.42
N GLY A 168 1.69 -8.68 19.45
CA GLY A 168 1.78 -9.88 18.62
C GLY A 168 2.73 -10.96 19.15
N ASN A 169 3.50 -10.64 20.21
CA ASN A 169 4.35 -11.57 20.94
C ASN A 169 3.65 -12.03 22.23
#